data_0dd67ba49b8a82d8eac84be3091f9867
#
_entry.id   0dd67ba49b8a82d8eac84be3091f9867
#
_cell.length_a   1.000
_cell.length_b   1.000
_cell.length_c   1.000
_cell.angle_alpha   90.00
_cell.angle_beta   90.00
_cell.angle_gamma   90.00
#
_symmetry.space_group_name_H-M   'P 1'
#
loop_
_entity.id
_entity.type
_entity.pdbx_description
1 polymer ?
#
loop_
_entity_poly.entity_id
_entity_poly.type
_entity_poly.pdbx_seq_one_letter_code
_entity_poly.pdbx_strand_id
1 'polypeptide(L)'
;GQTVLEGLSLFAKPGQKIAFVGSTGAGKTTITNLINRFYEVRGGVITYDGIDVRDISKESLRRSLGIVLQDTHLFRGTIADNIRFGKLDATDEEVRAAARVANADSFISRLPQGYDTPVVADGANLSQGQRQLLAIARAAVADPPVLILDEATSSIDTRTEAIIARAMDQLMAGRTTFVIAHRLSTVRNANAIMVLEHGRIVERGTHEELLAQRGEYWQLYTGAKELD
;
A
#
# COMPACT_ATOMS: atom_id res chain seq x y z
N GLY A 1 5.62 22.13 -17.11
CA GLY A 1 5.67 21.39 -15.87
C GLY A 1 6.86 20.44 -15.90
N GLN A 2 7.53 20.30 -14.79
CA GLN A 2 8.72 19.44 -14.65
C GLN A 2 8.31 17.97 -14.78
N THR A 3 9.06 17.20 -15.55
CA THR A 3 8.88 15.74 -15.64
C THR A 3 9.38 15.09 -14.36
N VAL A 4 8.52 14.31 -13.67
CA VAL A 4 8.85 13.63 -12.41
C VAL A 4 9.36 12.22 -12.67
N LEU A 5 8.78 11.52 -13.65
CA LEU A 5 9.15 10.15 -14.04
C LEU A 5 9.48 10.11 -15.53
N GLU A 6 10.53 9.40 -15.89
CA GLU A 6 10.98 9.28 -17.26
C GLU A 6 11.52 7.90 -17.59
N GLY A 7 11.08 7.32 -18.70
CA GLY A 7 11.62 6.07 -19.23
C GLY A 7 11.36 4.85 -18.36
N LEU A 8 10.28 4.83 -17.60
CA LEU A 8 9.90 3.70 -16.75
C LEU A 8 9.28 2.57 -17.56
N SER A 9 9.79 1.36 -17.36
CA SER A 9 9.20 0.15 -17.90
C SER A 9 9.24 -0.94 -16.82
N LEU A 10 8.10 -1.47 -16.44
CA LEU A 10 7.98 -2.56 -15.48
C LEU A 10 6.70 -3.34 -15.72
N PHE A 11 6.63 -4.55 -15.19
CA PHE A 11 5.44 -5.38 -15.20
C PHE A 11 5.35 -6.20 -13.91
N ALA A 12 4.14 -6.63 -13.57
CA ALA A 12 3.89 -7.60 -12.51
C ALA A 12 3.00 -8.71 -13.04
N LYS A 13 3.38 -9.95 -12.77
CA LYS A 13 2.54 -11.13 -13.02
C LYS A 13 1.58 -11.34 -11.84
N PRO A 14 0.44 -12.04 -12.05
CA PRO A 14 -0.49 -12.32 -10.96
C PRO A 14 0.20 -12.93 -9.74
N GLY A 15 -0.11 -12.40 -8.56
CA GLY A 15 0.45 -12.87 -7.27
C GLY A 15 1.86 -12.37 -6.95
N GLN A 16 2.50 -11.62 -7.83
CA GLN A 16 3.83 -11.06 -7.56
C GLN A 16 3.78 -9.82 -6.67
N LYS A 17 4.81 -9.66 -5.86
CA LYS A 17 5.08 -8.46 -5.07
C LYS A 17 6.24 -7.68 -5.69
N ILE A 18 5.96 -6.45 -6.10
CA ILE A 18 6.93 -5.51 -6.65
C ILE A 18 7.18 -4.44 -5.60
N ALA A 19 8.40 -4.35 -5.13
CA ALA A 19 8.80 -3.34 -4.14
C ALA A 19 9.50 -2.17 -4.83
N PHE A 20 9.11 -0.96 -4.46
CA PHE A 20 9.79 0.28 -4.85
C PHE A 20 10.60 0.79 -3.68
N VAL A 21 11.87 1.05 -3.90
CA VAL A 21 12.78 1.64 -2.93
C VAL A 21 13.51 2.83 -3.55
N GLY A 22 14.01 3.71 -2.73
CA GLY A 22 14.75 4.90 -3.16
C GLY A 22 14.57 6.03 -2.16
N SER A 23 15.37 7.07 -2.31
CA SER A 23 15.30 8.26 -1.45
C SER A 23 13.98 9.02 -1.61
N THR A 24 13.67 9.87 -0.62
CA THR A 24 12.54 10.80 -0.68
C THR A 24 12.62 11.64 -1.95
N GLY A 25 11.49 11.76 -2.66
CA GLY A 25 11.43 12.52 -3.91
C GLY A 25 11.92 11.76 -5.14
N ALA A 26 12.29 10.48 -5.02
CA ALA A 26 12.73 9.65 -6.16
C ALA A 26 11.61 9.31 -7.17
N GLY A 27 10.34 9.51 -6.79
CA GLY A 27 9.18 9.26 -7.66
C GLY A 27 8.33 8.06 -7.27
N LYS A 28 8.57 7.43 -6.13
CA LYS A 28 7.82 6.24 -5.64
C LYS A 28 6.32 6.50 -5.56
N THR A 29 5.91 7.57 -4.87
CA THR A 29 4.51 7.96 -4.74
C THR A 29 3.87 8.30 -6.09
N THR A 30 4.61 8.92 -6.99
CA THR A 30 4.12 9.26 -8.33
C THR A 30 3.76 8.01 -9.13
N ILE A 31 4.55 6.93 -9.02
CA ILE A 31 4.25 5.65 -9.68
C ILE A 31 2.91 5.10 -9.18
N THR A 32 2.71 5.05 -7.87
CA THR A 32 1.45 4.55 -7.30
C THR A 32 0.26 5.40 -7.71
N ASN A 33 0.42 6.72 -7.76
CA ASN A 33 -0.63 7.63 -8.22
C ASN A 33 -0.98 7.43 -9.71
N LEU A 34 -0.01 7.08 -10.55
CA LEU A 34 -0.26 6.78 -11.96
C LEU A 34 -0.96 5.42 -12.13
N ILE A 35 -0.60 4.41 -11.35
CA ILE A 35 -1.29 3.11 -11.37
C ILE A 35 -2.76 3.27 -10.92
N ASN A 36 -3.01 4.09 -9.91
CA ASN A 36 -4.35 4.43 -9.43
C ASN A 36 -5.12 5.38 -10.37
N ARG A 37 -4.45 5.88 -11.41
CA ARG A 37 -5.01 6.85 -12.33
C ARG A 37 -5.52 8.13 -11.65
N PHE A 38 -4.81 8.59 -10.63
CA PHE A 38 -5.02 9.91 -10.06
C PHE A 38 -4.51 11.00 -11.01
N TYR A 39 -3.52 10.66 -11.83
CA TYR A 39 -3.00 11.48 -12.92
C TYR A 39 -2.95 10.65 -14.20
N GLU A 40 -3.10 11.30 -15.33
CA GLU A 40 -2.89 10.67 -16.63
C GLU A 40 -1.42 10.72 -17.03
N VAL A 41 -0.93 9.65 -17.65
CA VAL A 41 0.44 9.64 -18.23
C VAL A 41 0.52 10.59 -19.42
N ARG A 42 1.58 11.34 -19.49
CA ARG A 42 1.84 12.25 -20.64
C ARG A 42 2.37 11.51 -21.87
N GLY A 43 2.98 10.37 -21.66
CA GLY A 43 3.52 9.50 -22.71
C GLY A 43 3.63 8.08 -22.20
N GLY A 44 3.69 7.11 -23.09
CA GLY A 44 3.69 5.70 -22.73
C GLY A 44 2.29 5.14 -22.45
N VAL A 45 2.26 3.93 -21.93
CA VAL A 45 1.03 3.20 -21.67
C VAL A 45 1.12 2.43 -20.35
N ILE A 46 0.02 2.40 -19.61
CA ILE A 46 -0.18 1.50 -18.47
C ILE A 46 -1.29 0.53 -18.88
N THR A 47 -1.03 -0.77 -18.77
CA THR A 47 -2.02 -1.79 -19.08
C THR A 47 -2.37 -2.61 -17.84
N TYR A 48 -3.61 -3.05 -17.78
CA TYR A 48 -4.15 -3.99 -16.80
C TYR A 48 -4.77 -5.16 -17.56
N ASP A 49 -4.21 -6.36 -17.38
CA ASP A 49 -4.59 -7.55 -18.15
C ASP A 49 -4.59 -7.31 -19.69
N GLY A 50 -3.58 -6.59 -20.16
CA GLY A 50 -3.42 -6.26 -21.58
C GLY A 50 -4.28 -5.11 -22.10
N ILE A 51 -5.14 -4.52 -21.26
CA ILE A 51 -6.02 -3.41 -21.63
C ILE A 51 -5.40 -2.10 -21.14
N ASP A 52 -5.30 -1.10 -22.03
CA ASP A 52 -4.86 0.24 -21.62
C ASP A 52 -5.82 0.78 -20.53
N VAL A 53 -5.27 1.23 -19.42
CA VAL A 53 -6.09 1.73 -18.29
C VAL A 53 -6.97 2.92 -18.68
N ARG A 54 -6.64 3.63 -19.75
CA ARG A 54 -7.47 4.71 -20.31
C ARG A 54 -8.77 4.21 -20.93
N ASP A 55 -8.79 2.94 -21.37
CA ASP A 55 -9.95 2.27 -21.94
C ASP A 55 -10.81 1.57 -20.87
N ILE A 56 -10.38 1.59 -19.62
CA ILE A 56 -11.13 1.07 -18.47
C ILE A 56 -11.77 2.24 -17.74
N SER A 57 -13.02 2.12 -17.33
CA SER A 57 -13.64 3.16 -16.50
C SER A 57 -12.86 3.31 -15.19
N LYS A 58 -12.73 4.55 -14.71
CA LYS A 58 -12.03 4.80 -13.43
C LYS A 58 -12.65 4.04 -12.27
N GLU A 59 -13.98 3.90 -12.29
CA GLU A 59 -14.71 3.13 -11.28
C GLU A 59 -14.34 1.65 -11.32
N SER A 60 -14.34 1.01 -12.48
CA SER A 60 -13.96 -0.40 -12.64
C SER A 60 -12.50 -0.64 -12.26
N LEU A 61 -11.60 0.23 -12.69
CA LEU A 61 -10.18 0.13 -12.34
C LEU A 61 -9.99 0.22 -10.82
N ARG A 62 -10.59 1.22 -10.17
CA ARG A 62 -10.44 1.45 -8.73
C ARG A 62 -11.09 0.37 -7.87
N ARG A 63 -12.14 -0.30 -8.35
CA ARG A 63 -12.72 -1.47 -7.66
C ARG A 63 -11.77 -2.65 -7.61
N SER A 64 -10.91 -2.81 -8.61
CA SER A 64 -9.93 -3.90 -8.67
C SER A 64 -8.63 -3.57 -7.94
N LEU A 65 -8.45 -2.34 -7.48
CA LEU A 65 -7.26 -1.87 -6.77
C LEU A 65 -7.58 -1.57 -5.31
N GLY A 66 -6.98 -2.32 -4.40
CA GLY A 66 -6.96 -1.97 -2.97
C GLY A 66 -5.80 -1.01 -2.69
N ILE A 67 -6.06 0.03 -1.90
CA ILE A 67 -5.09 1.09 -1.64
C ILE A 67 -4.96 1.27 -0.14
N VAL A 68 -3.73 1.18 0.37
CA VAL A 68 -3.39 1.58 1.74
C VAL A 68 -2.23 2.57 1.65
N LEU A 69 -2.54 3.83 1.92
CA LEU A 69 -1.58 4.92 1.88
C LEU A 69 -1.14 5.31 3.30
N GLN A 70 -0.09 6.12 3.38
CA GLN A 70 0.45 6.64 4.64
C GLN A 70 -0.59 7.47 5.40
N ASP A 71 -1.32 8.34 4.69
CA ASP A 71 -2.35 9.19 5.26
C ASP A 71 -3.71 8.50 5.12
N THR A 72 -4.28 8.08 6.25
CA THR A 72 -5.57 7.42 6.30
C THR A 72 -6.66 8.44 6.59
N HIS A 73 -7.60 8.59 5.65
CA HIS A 73 -8.81 9.39 5.84
C HIS A 73 -9.96 8.53 6.31
N LEU A 74 -10.59 8.95 7.41
CA LEU A 74 -11.79 8.34 7.97
C LEU A 74 -12.98 9.28 7.83
N PHE A 75 -14.14 8.70 7.62
CA PHE A 75 -15.39 9.43 7.42
C PHE A 75 -16.22 9.47 8.69
N ARG A 76 -17.12 10.43 8.79
CA ARG A 76 -18.13 10.44 9.85
C ARG A 76 -19.01 9.19 9.74
N GLY A 77 -19.24 8.55 10.86
CA GLY A 77 -19.99 7.31 10.97
C GLY A 77 -19.36 6.43 12.04
N THR A 78 -19.68 5.16 12.03
CA THR A 78 -19.10 4.19 12.96
C THR A 78 -17.79 3.62 12.41
N ILE A 79 -17.07 2.90 13.25
CA ILE A 79 -15.91 2.09 12.82
C ILE A 79 -16.34 1.08 11.75
N ALA A 80 -17.48 0.40 11.94
CA ALA A 80 -18.02 -0.53 10.95
C ALA A 80 -18.31 0.15 9.61
N ASP A 81 -18.88 1.37 9.62
CA ASP A 81 -19.15 2.14 8.40
C ASP A 81 -17.85 2.45 7.65
N ASN A 82 -16.79 2.81 8.37
CA ASN A 82 -15.49 3.10 7.78
C ASN A 82 -14.84 1.89 7.13
N ILE A 83 -14.95 0.72 7.73
CA ILE A 83 -14.48 -0.54 7.13
C ILE A 83 -15.33 -0.88 5.92
N ARG A 84 -16.65 -0.80 6.05
CA ARG A 84 -17.63 -1.11 4.99
C ARG A 84 -17.51 -0.20 3.78
N PHE A 85 -16.85 0.94 3.91
CA PHE A 85 -16.58 1.82 2.78
C PHE A 85 -15.79 1.13 1.65
N GLY A 86 -14.99 0.09 1.97
CA GLY A 86 -14.32 -0.74 0.97
C GLY A 86 -15.26 -1.65 0.17
N LYS A 87 -16.43 -1.99 0.76
CA LYS A 87 -17.47 -2.82 0.14
C LYS A 87 -18.80 -2.45 0.79
N LEU A 88 -19.57 -1.58 0.13
CA LEU A 88 -20.77 -0.96 0.72
C LEU A 88 -21.86 -1.98 1.12
N ASP A 89 -21.94 -3.12 0.44
CA ASP A 89 -22.87 -4.20 0.71
C ASP A 89 -22.29 -5.31 1.62
N ALA A 90 -21.14 -5.06 2.24
CA ALA A 90 -20.53 -6.03 3.17
C ALA A 90 -21.45 -6.30 4.36
N THR A 91 -21.58 -7.56 4.72
CA THR A 91 -22.28 -7.99 5.94
C THR A 91 -21.45 -7.62 7.18
N ASP A 92 -22.10 -7.59 8.35
CA ASP A 92 -21.39 -7.37 9.61
C ASP A 92 -20.30 -8.43 9.85
N GLU A 93 -20.56 -9.66 9.45
CA GLU A 93 -19.57 -10.73 9.55
C GLU A 93 -18.36 -10.52 8.62
N GLU A 94 -18.58 -10.07 7.40
CA GLU A 94 -17.50 -9.70 6.45
C GLU A 94 -16.66 -8.54 7.01
N VAL A 95 -17.31 -7.54 7.61
CA VAL A 95 -16.62 -6.42 8.26
C VAL A 95 -15.73 -6.91 9.41
N ARG A 96 -16.24 -7.79 10.26
CA ARG A 96 -15.47 -8.37 11.37
C ARG A 96 -14.33 -9.26 10.89
N ALA A 97 -14.57 -10.06 9.86
CA ALA A 97 -13.52 -10.88 9.25
C ALA A 97 -12.39 -10.01 8.69
N ALA A 98 -12.71 -8.92 8.01
CA ALA A 98 -11.73 -7.95 7.51
C ALA A 98 -10.96 -7.29 8.66
N ALA A 99 -11.63 -6.92 9.74
CA ALA A 99 -11.00 -6.37 10.94
C ALA A 99 -10.03 -7.36 11.60
N ARG A 100 -10.34 -8.64 11.60
CA ARG A 100 -9.44 -9.69 12.10
C ARG A 100 -8.20 -9.83 11.22
N VAL A 101 -8.34 -9.84 9.91
CA VAL A 101 -7.21 -9.83 8.96
C VAL A 101 -6.29 -8.63 9.21
N ALA A 102 -6.87 -7.47 9.45
CA ALA A 102 -6.16 -6.24 9.72
C ALA A 102 -5.63 -6.11 11.16
N ASN A 103 -5.80 -7.11 12.02
CA ASN A 103 -5.49 -7.03 13.46
C ASN A 103 -6.18 -5.86 14.18
N ALA A 104 -7.32 -5.41 13.67
CA ALA A 104 -8.10 -4.30 14.23
C ALA A 104 -9.16 -4.77 15.23
N ASP A 105 -9.66 -6.00 15.10
CA ASP A 105 -10.73 -6.54 15.94
C ASP A 105 -10.39 -6.47 17.43
N SER A 106 -9.13 -6.69 17.79
CA SER A 106 -8.67 -6.67 19.19
C SER A 106 -8.89 -5.31 19.85
N PHE A 107 -8.53 -4.21 19.20
CA PHE A 107 -8.77 -2.89 19.79
C PHE A 107 -10.24 -2.47 19.70
N ILE A 108 -10.92 -2.80 18.60
CA ILE A 108 -12.33 -2.46 18.42
C ILE A 108 -13.19 -3.08 19.50
N SER A 109 -12.96 -4.37 19.79
CA SER A 109 -13.71 -5.12 20.80
C SER A 109 -13.51 -4.60 22.23
N ARG A 110 -12.45 -3.85 22.49
CA ARG A 110 -12.19 -3.22 23.80
C ARG A 110 -12.87 -1.86 23.95
N LEU A 111 -13.34 -1.26 22.87
CA LEU A 111 -14.06 0.00 22.94
C LEU A 111 -15.45 -0.22 23.53
N PRO A 112 -15.99 0.72 24.35
CA PRO A 112 -17.30 0.56 24.96
C PRO A 112 -18.43 0.28 23.98
N GLN A 113 -18.36 0.85 22.77
CA GLN A 113 -19.37 0.67 21.73
C GLN A 113 -18.90 -0.26 20.59
N GLY A 114 -17.71 -0.85 20.71
CA GLY A 114 -17.19 -1.78 19.73
C GLY A 114 -17.20 -1.24 18.31
N TYR A 115 -17.75 -2.00 17.37
CA TYR A 115 -17.88 -1.61 15.95
C TYR A 115 -18.82 -0.41 15.72
N ASP A 116 -19.72 -0.12 16.67
CA ASP A 116 -20.64 1.02 16.62
C ASP A 116 -20.02 2.31 17.18
N THR A 117 -18.75 2.27 17.55
CA THR A 117 -18.03 3.44 18.05
C THR A 117 -18.02 4.54 16.99
N PRO A 118 -18.49 5.76 17.30
CA PRO A 118 -18.46 6.88 16.37
C PRO A 118 -17.02 7.28 16.04
N VAL A 119 -16.77 7.58 14.77
CA VAL A 119 -15.54 8.19 14.30
C VAL A 119 -15.76 9.69 14.15
N VAL A 120 -14.99 10.50 14.87
CA VAL A 120 -15.09 11.95 14.85
C VAL A 120 -13.93 12.56 14.09
N ALA A 121 -14.20 13.68 13.41
CA ALA A 121 -13.20 14.56 12.78
C ALA A 121 -11.98 13.82 12.20
N ASP A 122 -12.18 13.03 11.14
CA ASP A 122 -11.12 12.27 10.46
C ASP A 122 -10.39 11.27 11.38
N GLY A 123 -11.09 10.73 12.37
CA GLY A 123 -10.54 9.76 13.31
C GLY A 123 -9.74 10.38 14.46
N ALA A 124 -10.01 11.62 14.84
CA ALA A 124 -9.31 12.31 15.92
C ALA A 124 -9.40 11.57 17.28
N ASN A 125 -10.42 10.74 17.48
CA ASN A 125 -10.58 9.92 18.68
C ASN A 125 -9.82 8.58 18.63
N LEU A 126 -9.09 8.32 17.55
CA LEU A 126 -8.30 7.11 17.36
C LEU A 126 -6.81 7.46 17.24
N SER A 127 -5.94 6.55 17.66
CA SER A 127 -4.51 6.69 17.44
C SER A 127 -4.17 6.56 15.96
N GLN A 128 -3.01 7.05 15.55
CA GLN A 128 -2.54 6.91 14.16
C GLN A 128 -2.44 5.43 13.74
N GLY A 129 -1.93 4.57 14.62
CA GLY A 129 -1.86 3.14 14.38
C GLY A 129 -3.23 2.50 14.21
N GLN A 130 -4.21 2.85 15.07
CA GLN A 130 -5.59 2.37 14.95
C GLN A 130 -6.24 2.79 13.63
N ARG A 131 -6.05 4.05 13.22
CA ARG A 131 -6.53 4.54 11.92
C ARG A 131 -5.94 3.74 10.77
N GLN A 132 -4.65 3.42 10.85
CA GLN A 132 -3.99 2.63 9.80
C GLN A 132 -4.51 1.19 9.74
N LEU A 133 -4.78 0.55 10.88
CA LEU A 133 -5.41 -0.76 10.91
C LEU A 133 -6.82 -0.73 10.28
N LEU A 134 -7.58 0.34 10.47
CA LEU A 134 -8.88 0.51 9.81
C LEU A 134 -8.74 0.68 8.29
N ALA A 135 -7.70 1.35 7.82
CA ALA A 135 -7.42 1.45 6.38
C ALA A 135 -7.09 0.07 5.77
N ILE A 136 -6.33 -0.75 6.49
CA ILE A 136 -6.03 -2.13 6.08
C ILE A 136 -7.31 -2.97 6.07
N ALA A 137 -8.17 -2.85 7.07
CA ALA A 137 -9.45 -3.55 7.12
C ALA A 137 -10.38 -3.14 5.96
N ARG A 138 -10.40 -1.86 5.61
CA ARG A 138 -11.14 -1.33 4.46
C ARG A 138 -10.66 -1.97 3.15
N ALA A 139 -9.37 -2.10 2.96
CA ALA A 139 -8.80 -2.79 1.81
C ALA A 139 -9.11 -4.29 1.84
N ALA A 140 -9.04 -4.93 3.00
CA ALA A 140 -9.32 -6.35 3.16
C ALA A 140 -10.78 -6.72 2.83
N VAL A 141 -11.75 -5.91 3.25
CA VAL A 141 -13.18 -6.19 2.98
C VAL A 141 -13.49 -6.09 1.49
N ALA A 142 -12.80 -5.22 0.77
CA ALA A 142 -12.94 -5.08 -0.67
C ALA A 142 -12.44 -6.30 -1.44
N ASP A 143 -11.54 -7.08 -0.84
CA ASP A 143 -10.92 -8.29 -1.42
C ASP A 143 -10.38 -8.06 -2.85
N PRO A 144 -9.52 -7.06 -3.07
CA PRO A 144 -9.06 -6.69 -4.40
C PRO A 144 -7.99 -7.66 -4.91
N PRO A 145 -7.92 -7.94 -6.23
CA PRO A 145 -6.86 -8.76 -6.80
C PRO A 145 -5.50 -8.06 -6.81
N VAL A 146 -5.47 -6.74 -6.78
CA VAL A 146 -4.26 -5.92 -6.82
C VAL A 146 -4.25 -4.96 -5.64
N LEU A 147 -3.10 -4.85 -4.97
CA LEU A 147 -2.86 -3.92 -3.88
C LEU A 147 -1.81 -2.89 -4.23
N ILE A 148 -2.02 -1.68 -3.74
CA ILE A 148 -1.04 -0.61 -3.76
C ILE A 148 -0.86 -0.14 -2.32
N LEU A 149 0.34 -0.33 -1.78
CA LEU A 149 0.63 -0.09 -0.38
C LEU A 149 1.79 0.89 -0.22
N ASP A 150 1.67 1.76 0.77
CA ASP A 150 2.78 2.56 1.27
C ASP A 150 3.05 2.16 2.72
N GLU A 151 4.24 1.62 2.98
CA GLU A 151 4.64 1.14 4.31
C GLU A 151 5.16 2.23 5.23
N ALA A 152 5.13 3.49 4.86
CA ALA A 152 5.61 4.58 5.71
C ALA A 152 4.87 4.59 7.06
N THR A 153 5.63 4.47 8.15
CA THR A 153 5.12 4.32 9.52
C THR A 153 5.70 5.37 10.47
N SER A 154 5.78 6.62 10.04
CA SER A 154 6.30 7.70 10.88
C SER A 154 5.45 7.89 12.15
N SER A 155 6.10 8.09 13.28
CA SER A 155 5.48 8.43 14.56
C SER A 155 4.59 7.35 15.22
N ILE A 156 4.85 6.07 14.91
CA ILE A 156 4.16 4.93 15.53
C ILE A 156 5.14 4.18 16.43
N ASP A 157 4.68 3.76 17.61
CA ASP A 157 5.49 2.97 18.53
C ASP A 157 5.82 1.58 17.96
N THR A 158 6.92 0.99 18.42
CA THR A 158 7.44 -0.29 17.91
C THR A 158 6.45 -1.45 18.00
N ARG A 159 5.65 -1.50 19.07
CA ARG A 159 4.66 -2.58 19.25
C ARG A 159 3.52 -2.46 18.24
N THR A 160 2.98 -1.27 18.06
CA THR A 160 1.91 -0.98 17.10
C THR A 160 2.43 -1.18 15.67
N GLU A 161 3.65 -0.76 15.40
CA GLU A 161 4.29 -0.99 14.10
C GLU A 161 4.39 -2.48 13.76
N ALA A 162 4.73 -3.33 14.71
CA ALA A 162 4.76 -4.79 14.52
C ALA A 162 3.36 -5.37 14.21
N ILE A 163 2.31 -4.84 14.84
CA ILE A 163 0.93 -5.24 14.56
C ILE A 163 0.52 -4.84 13.14
N ILE A 164 0.83 -3.62 12.74
CA ILE A 164 0.58 -3.11 11.38
C ILE A 164 1.34 -3.93 10.34
N ALA A 165 2.62 -4.23 10.60
CA ALA A 165 3.45 -5.01 9.70
C ALA A 165 2.85 -6.41 9.43
N ARG A 166 2.38 -7.10 10.47
CA ARG A 166 1.70 -8.39 10.32
C ARG A 166 0.39 -8.27 9.56
N ALA A 167 -0.39 -7.23 9.81
CA ALA A 167 -1.63 -6.96 9.08
C ALA A 167 -1.36 -6.71 7.59
N MET A 168 -0.34 -5.93 7.26
CA MET A 168 0.09 -5.71 5.88
C MET A 168 0.50 -7.02 5.21
N ASP A 169 1.29 -7.86 5.88
CA ASP A 169 1.73 -9.15 5.34
C ASP A 169 0.54 -10.09 5.06
N GLN A 170 -0.45 -10.13 5.96
CA GLN A 170 -1.68 -10.89 5.76
C GLN A 170 -2.49 -10.35 4.58
N LEU A 171 -2.60 -9.04 4.44
CA LEU A 171 -3.31 -8.42 3.33
C LEU A 171 -2.63 -8.71 1.99
N MET A 172 -1.30 -8.67 1.94
CA MET A 172 -0.54 -8.92 0.71
C MET A 172 -0.56 -10.38 0.25
N ALA A 173 -0.82 -11.34 1.13
CA ALA A 173 -0.74 -12.76 0.82
C ALA A 173 -1.65 -13.14 -0.34
N GLY A 174 -1.08 -13.74 -1.41
CA GLY A 174 -1.80 -14.20 -2.59
C GLY A 174 -2.27 -13.11 -3.55
N ARG A 175 -1.93 -11.86 -3.32
CA ARG A 175 -2.34 -10.72 -4.16
C ARG A 175 -1.17 -10.15 -4.95
N THR A 176 -1.45 -9.65 -6.14
CA THR A 176 -0.48 -8.83 -6.88
C THR A 176 -0.32 -7.50 -6.14
N THR A 177 0.90 -7.19 -5.74
CA THR A 177 1.14 -6.04 -4.86
C THR A 177 2.24 -5.15 -5.41
N PHE A 178 1.95 -3.84 -5.43
CA PHE A 178 2.94 -2.78 -5.60
C PHE A 178 3.11 -2.09 -4.26
N VAL A 179 4.30 -2.14 -3.70
CA VAL A 179 4.55 -1.63 -2.36
C VAL A 179 5.71 -0.63 -2.35
N ILE A 180 5.47 0.55 -1.77
CA ILE A 180 6.54 1.46 -1.41
C ILE A 180 7.11 0.92 -0.10
N ALA A 181 8.27 0.27 -0.20
CA ALA A 181 8.83 -0.51 0.88
C ALA A 181 9.74 0.34 1.77
N HIS A 182 9.49 0.25 3.08
CA HIS A 182 10.32 0.83 4.13
C HIS A 182 10.87 -0.24 5.07
N ARG A 183 10.31 -1.46 5.03
CA ARG A 183 10.77 -2.59 5.84
C ARG A 183 11.71 -3.50 5.03
N LEU A 184 12.84 -3.86 5.62
CA LEU A 184 13.78 -4.80 5.01
C LEU A 184 13.16 -6.16 4.68
N SER A 185 12.24 -6.65 5.53
CA SER A 185 11.53 -7.91 5.30
C SER A 185 10.68 -7.90 4.03
N THR A 186 10.00 -6.78 3.76
CA THR A 186 9.21 -6.61 2.52
C THR A 186 10.11 -6.66 1.29
N VAL A 187 11.24 -5.96 1.35
CA VAL A 187 12.19 -5.88 0.24
C VAL A 187 12.80 -7.25 -0.05
N ARG A 188 13.23 -7.98 1.01
CA ARG A 188 13.82 -9.31 0.87
C ARG A 188 12.86 -10.33 0.27
N ASN A 189 11.59 -10.24 0.58
CA ASN A 189 10.56 -11.17 0.14
C ASN A 189 9.86 -10.74 -1.16
N ALA A 190 10.23 -9.60 -1.74
CA ALA A 190 9.67 -9.15 -3.01
C ALA A 190 10.16 -10.02 -4.17
N ASN A 191 9.27 -10.25 -5.14
CA ASN A 191 9.61 -10.96 -6.38
C ASN A 191 10.52 -10.12 -7.27
N ALA A 192 10.36 -8.80 -7.23
CA ALA A 192 11.25 -7.86 -7.88
C ALA A 192 11.32 -6.56 -7.07
N ILE A 193 12.50 -5.98 -7.06
CA ILE A 193 12.77 -4.69 -6.43
C ILE A 193 13.11 -3.71 -7.54
N MET A 194 12.46 -2.56 -7.52
CA MET A 194 12.74 -1.43 -8.42
C MET A 194 13.36 -0.31 -7.59
N VAL A 195 14.63 -0.02 -7.86
CA VAL A 195 15.34 1.08 -7.21
C VAL A 195 15.14 2.34 -8.04
N LEU A 196 14.54 3.36 -7.43
CA LEU A 196 14.27 4.63 -8.08
C LEU A 196 15.26 5.70 -7.62
N GLU A 197 15.72 6.48 -8.60
CA GLU A 197 16.50 7.67 -8.36
C GLU A 197 16.13 8.72 -9.41
N HIS A 198 15.80 9.93 -8.97
CA HIS A 198 15.43 11.05 -9.84
C HIS A 198 14.39 10.70 -10.91
N GLY A 199 13.35 9.95 -10.54
CA GLY A 199 12.26 9.60 -11.45
C GLY A 199 12.56 8.50 -12.46
N ARG A 200 13.65 7.77 -12.27
CA ARG A 200 14.05 6.64 -13.14
C ARG A 200 14.30 5.39 -12.33
N ILE A 201 14.06 4.23 -12.93
CA ILE A 201 14.50 2.94 -12.37
C ILE A 201 15.98 2.78 -12.72
N VAL A 202 16.84 2.81 -11.70
CA VAL A 202 18.30 2.68 -11.90
C VAL A 202 18.78 1.25 -11.70
N GLU A 203 18.07 0.46 -10.91
CA GLU A 203 18.35 -0.97 -10.71
C GLU A 203 17.03 -1.74 -10.58
N ARG A 204 17.04 -2.99 -11.01
CA ARG A 204 15.93 -3.93 -10.83
C ARG A 204 16.46 -5.35 -10.66
N GLY A 205 15.78 -6.14 -9.86
CA GLY A 205 16.13 -7.53 -9.61
C GLY A 205 15.59 -8.03 -8.29
N THR A 206 16.00 -9.23 -7.90
CA THR A 206 15.74 -9.79 -6.58
C THR A 206 16.72 -9.21 -5.56
N HIS A 207 16.44 -9.47 -4.28
CA HIS A 207 17.33 -9.08 -3.20
C HIS A 207 18.77 -9.60 -3.40
N GLU A 208 18.94 -10.87 -3.72
CA GLU A 208 20.25 -11.49 -3.92
C GLU A 208 20.97 -10.92 -5.16
N GLU A 209 20.25 -10.72 -6.26
CA GLU A 209 20.82 -10.15 -7.49
C GLU A 209 21.34 -8.75 -7.25
N LEU A 210 20.55 -7.91 -6.58
CA LEU A 210 20.93 -6.52 -6.32
C LEU A 210 22.05 -6.38 -5.30
N LEU A 211 22.09 -7.26 -4.28
CA LEU A 211 23.23 -7.29 -3.36
C LEU A 211 24.53 -7.68 -4.07
N ALA A 212 24.48 -8.65 -5.00
CA ALA A 212 25.63 -9.09 -5.76
C ALA A 212 26.17 -7.99 -6.68
N GLN A 213 25.30 -7.11 -7.18
CA GLN A 213 25.71 -5.97 -8.03
C GLN A 213 26.47 -4.89 -7.27
N ARG A 214 26.33 -4.81 -5.95
CA ARG A 214 26.94 -3.78 -5.09
C ARG A 214 26.71 -2.35 -5.56
N GLY A 215 25.54 -2.09 -6.13
CA GLY A 215 25.12 -0.80 -6.61
C GLY A 215 24.34 0.02 -5.58
N GLU A 216 23.37 0.77 -6.05
CA GLU A 216 22.53 1.66 -5.23
C GLU A 216 21.75 0.89 -4.16
N TYR A 217 21.16 -0.26 -4.52
CA TYR A 217 20.43 -1.09 -3.57
C TYR A 217 21.34 -1.59 -2.41
N TRP A 218 22.56 -2.00 -2.74
CA TRP A 218 23.52 -2.42 -1.73
C TRP A 218 23.84 -1.30 -0.74
N GLN A 219 23.99 -0.05 -1.24
CA GLN A 219 24.24 1.10 -0.39
C GLN A 219 23.05 1.39 0.56
N LEU A 220 21.83 1.32 0.04
CA LEU A 220 20.62 1.48 0.83
C LEU A 220 20.48 0.36 1.89
N TYR A 221 20.72 -0.87 1.49
CA TYR A 221 20.57 -2.03 2.37
C TYR A 221 21.63 -2.06 3.48
N THR A 222 22.87 -1.67 3.20
CA THR A 222 23.97 -1.66 4.19
C THR A 222 24.00 -0.41 5.07
N GLY A 223 23.09 0.54 4.85
CA GLY A 223 23.05 1.80 5.60
C GLY A 223 24.08 2.83 5.18
N ALA A 224 24.75 2.62 4.04
CA ALA A 224 25.64 3.64 3.46
C ALA A 224 24.84 4.80 2.84
N LYS A 225 23.58 4.56 2.50
CA LYS A 225 22.53 5.56 2.20
C LYS A 225 21.29 5.24 3.04
N GLU A 226 20.59 6.26 3.49
CA GLU A 226 19.34 6.08 4.24
C GLU A 226 18.20 5.65 3.31
N LEU A 227 17.41 4.68 3.79
CA LEU A 227 16.08 4.37 3.27
C LEU A 227 15.12 5.38 3.91
N ASP A 228 14.87 6.48 3.26
CA ASP A 228 13.87 7.47 3.69
C ASP A 228 12.45 7.07 3.29
#